data_fc459351e5107d475716d23c2fcce392
#
_entry.id   fc459351e5107d475716d23c2fcce392
#
_cell.length_a   1.000
_cell.length_b   1.000
_cell.length_c   1.000
_cell.angle_alpha   90.00
_cell.angle_beta   90.00
_cell.angle_gamma   90.00
#
_symmetry.space_group_name_H-M   'P 1'
#
loop_
_entity.id
_entity.type
_entity.pdbx_description
1 polymer ?
#
loop_
_entity_poly.entity_id
_entity_poly.type
_entity_poly.pdbx_seq_one_letter_code
_entity_poly.pdbx_strand_id
1 'polypeptide(L)'
;RDRPTGIWVLRNRGNWADQTSPAKAGNEFNFLNCEGGHIYWWMAHPDRYFKTNPEFFGFSKLTGKREPETLCLTNPELLETAVENLKKRIRAFKEKPDLFTIGFRDSWNMCQCEKCLAPIPLPGGGTLIRKSDDPQEDPLYFSTRYWLFVNQIVERLKQDFPETMFAGSGYFYAAEPPACELDPA
;
A
#
# COMPACT_ATOMS: atom_id res chain seq x y z
N ARG A 1 -28.72 2.35 -18.39
CA ARG A 1 -27.55 1.73 -19.06
C ARG A 1 -27.20 0.52 -18.24
N ASP A 2 -27.31 -0.66 -18.85
CA ASP A 2 -27.01 -1.93 -18.19
C ASP A 2 -25.52 -1.95 -17.77
N ARG A 3 -25.25 -2.39 -16.55
CA ARG A 3 -23.87 -2.56 -16.09
C ARG A 3 -23.21 -3.67 -16.90
N PRO A 4 -21.93 -3.54 -17.27
CA PRO A 4 -21.20 -4.61 -17.96
C PRO A 4 -21.34 -5.92 -17.17
N THR A 5 -21.55 -7.03 -17.86
CA THR A 5 -21.55 -8.35 -17.22
C THR A 5 -20.15 -8.67 -16.69
N GLY A 6 -20.05 -9.45 -15.63
CA GLY A 6 -18.75 -9.86 -15.06
C GLY A 6 -17.78 -10.43 -16.10
N ILE A 7 -18.29 -11.20 -17.10
CA ILE A 7 -17.49 -11.75 -18.20
C ILE A 7 -16.90 -10.62 -19.07
N TRP A 8 -17.65 -9.56 -19.36
CA TRP A 8 -17.15 -8.41 -20.13
C TRP A 8 -16.03 -7.70 -19.39
N VAL A 9 -16.20 -7.49 -18.09
CA VAL A 9 -15.21 -6.87 -17.21
C VAL A 9 -13.92 -7.67 -17.22
N LEU A 10 -13.96 -8.99 -17.05
CA LEU A 10 -12.80 -9.87 -17.09
C LEU A 10 -12.06 -9.83 -18.44
N ARG A 11 -12.81 -9.90 -19.57
CA ARG A 11 -12.21 -9.84 -20.91
C ARG A 11 -11.52 -8.53 -21.22
N ASN A 12 -11.96 -7.42 -20.61
CA ASN A 12 -11.40 -6.10 -20.77
C ASN A 12 -10.41 -5.74 -19.64
N ARG A 13 -9.91 -6.73 -18.88
CA ARG A 13 -9.03 -6.55 -17.72
C ARG A 13 -9.60 -5.59 -16.65
N GLY A 14 -10.89 -5.36 -16.69
CA GLY A 14 -11.59 -4.62 -15.66
C GLY A 14 -11.89 -5.55 -14.50
N ASN A 15 -11.52 -5.16 -13.32
CA ASN A 15 -11.76 -5.92 -12.11
C ASN A 15 -12.82 -5.23 -11.26
N TRP A 16 -14.07 -5.39 -11.65
CA TRP A 16 -15.20 -4.96 -10.84
C TRP A 16 -15.70 -6.15 -10.05
N ALA A 17 -15.38 -6.17 -8.77
CA ALA A 17 -16.06 -7.03 -7.83
C ALA A 17 -17.51 -6.56 -7.70
N ASP A 18 -18.41 -7.17 -8.47
CA ASP A 18 -19.81 -7.17 -8.10
C ASP A 18 -19.92 -8.10 -6.88
N GLN A 19 -19.98 -7.51 -5.70
CA GLN A 19 -20.12 -8.21 -4.43
C GLN A 19 -21.39 -9.07 -4.36
N THR A 20 -22.31 -8.92 -5.32
CA THR A 20 -23.59 -9.60 -5.32
C THR A 20 -23.59 -10.93 -6.08
N SER A 21 -22.59 -11.25 -6.89
CA SER A 21 -22.56 -12.53 -7.62
C SER A 21 -21.21 -12.93 -8.24
N PRO A 22 -20.16 -13.17 -7.47
CA PRO A 22 -18.86 -13.60 -8.02
C PRO A 22 -18.95 -14.97 -8.73
N ALA A 23 -19.74 -15.90 -8.22
CA ALA A 23 -19.88 -17.24 -8.77
C ALA A 23 -20.59 -17.31 -10.14
N LYS A 24 -21.51 -16.37 -10.43
CA LYS A 24 -22.26 -16.37 -11.70
C LYS A 24 -21.47 -15.83 -12.89
N ALA A 25 -20.35 -15.13 -12.64
CA ALA A 25 -19.52 -14.55 -13.69
C ALA A 25 -18.32 -15.41 -14.06
N GLY A 26 -18.13 -16.61 -13.49
CA GLY A 26 -16.92 -17.41 -13.64
C GLY A 26 -15.71 -16.74 -12.98
N ASN A 27 -15.94 -15.91 -11.99
CA ASN A 27 -14.91 -15.20 -11.25
C ASN A 27 -14.54 -16.05 -10.04
N GLU A 28 -13.49 -16.86 -10.17
CA GLU A 28 -13.01 -17.75 -9.11
C GLU A 28 -12.16 -17.01 -8.07
N PHE A 29 -11.91 -15.70 -8.24
CA PHE A 29 -11.11 -14.90 -7.34
C PHE A 29 -11.91 -14.30 -6.19
N ASN A 30 -11.50 -14.57 -4.97
CA ASN A 30 -11.99 -13.91 -3.76
C ASN A 30 -11.25 -12.59 -3.57
N PHE A 31 -11.84 -11.49 -4.04
CA PHE A 31 -11.26 -10.18 -3.84
C PHE A 31 -11.46 -9.69 -2.41
N LEU A 32 -10.40 -9.48 -1.69
CA LEU A 32 -10.41 -8.71 -0.48
C LEU A 32 -10.51 -7.22 -0.80
N ASN A 33 -11.73 -6.70 -0.90
CA ASN A 33 -11.97 -5.28 -0.77
C ASN A 33 -11.78 -4.94 0.73
N CYS A 34 -10.59 -4.49 1.08
CA CYS A 34 -10.36 -3.86 2.36
C CYS A 34 -10.87 -2.43 2.24
N GLU A 35 -12.13 -2.19 2.63
CA GLU A 35 -12.74 -0.88 2.86
C GLU A 35 -12.17 0.28 2.01
N GLY A 36 -12.58 0.38 0.75
CA GLY A 36 -12.21 1.47 -0.13
C GLY A 36 -10.72 1.60 -0.50
N GLY A 37 -9.91 0.56 -0.33
CA GLY A 37 -8.48 0.58 -0.64
C GLY A 37 -7.60 1.27 0.42
N HIS A 38 -8.17 1.85 1.45
CA HIS A 38 -7.44 2.56 2.51
C HIS A 38 -7.09 1.63 3.67
N ILE A 39 -6.15 0.73 3.49
CA ILE A 39 -5.81 -0.26 4.52
C ILE A 39 -4.71 0.21 5.49
N TYR A 40 -4.21 1.44 5.35
CA TYR A 40 -3.14 1.93 6.22
C TYR A 40 -3.49 1.88 7.72
N TRP A 41 -4.78 2.02 8.08
CA TRP A 41 -5.26 1.84 9.46
C TRP A 41 -5.09 0.41 9.95
N TRP A 42 -5.15 -0.58 9.08
CA TRP A 42 -4.87 -1.96 9.44
C TRP A 42 -3.39 -2.20 9.70
N MET A 43 -2.50 -1.42 9.09
CA MET A 43 -1.08 -1.48 9.35
C MET A 43 -0.74 -0.92 10.75
N ALA A 44 -1.21 0.31 11.04
CA ALA A 44 -1.05 0.93 12.34
C ALA A 44 -2.22 1.90 12.60
N HIS A 45 -3.24 1.45 13.34
CA HIS A 45 -4.40 2.27 13.66
C HIS A 45 -4.00 3.45 14.56
N PRO A 46 -4.33 4.72 14.19
CA PRO A 46 -3.91 5.89 14.96
C PRO A 46 -4.37 5.85 16.43
N ASP A 47 -5.62 5.46 16.69
CA ASP A 47 -6.16 5.40 18.06
C ASP A 47 -5.39 4.43 18.96
N ARG A 48 -4.79 3.39 18.36
CA ARG A 48 -4.03 2.38 19.07
C ARG A 48 -2.56 2.76 19.24
N TYR A 49 -1.96 3.34 18.21
CA TYR A 49 -0.50 3.51 18.15
C TYR A 49 -0.04 4.95 18.25
N PHE A 50 -0.85 5.96 17.92
CA PHE A 50 -0.35 7.33 17.83
C PHE A 50 0.16 7.90 19.16
N LYS A 51 -0.44 7.50 20.28
CA LYS A 51 -0.02 7.95 21.62
C LYS A 51 1.27 7.26 22.09
N THR A 52 1.47 6.01 21.72
CA THR A 52 2.60 5.19 22.19
C THR A 52 3.76 5.14 21.22
N ASN A 53 3.49 5.22 19.95
CA ASN A 53 4.46 5.11 18.86
C ASN A 53 4.23 6.22 17.81
N PRO A 54 4.33 7.50 18.20
CA PRO A 54 4.08 8.61 17.27
C PRO A 54 5.03 8.59 16.06
N GLU A 55 6.22 7.98 16.18
CA GLU A 55 7.20 7.81 15.11
C GLU A 55 6.75 6.87 13.98
N PHE A 56 5.69 6.09 14.18
CA PHE A 56 5.03 5.31 13.11
C PHE A 56 4.32 6.21 12.10
N PHE A 57 4.01 7.43 12.50
CA PHE A 57 3.20 8.34 11.71
C PHE A 57 4.04 9.43 11.04
N GLY A 58 3.48 9.99 9.96
CA GLY A 58 4.15 10.97 9.15
C GLY A 58 4.48 12.26 9.90
N PHE A 59 5.66 12.80 9.62
CA PHE A 59 6.05 14.12 10.10
C PHE A 59 5.73 15.16 9.04
N SER A 60 5.08 16.23 9.43
CA SER A 60 4.79 17.39 8.58
C SER A 60 5.77 18.53 8.88
N LYS A 61 6.50 18.98 7.88
CA LYS A 61 7.36 20.18 8.00
C LYS A 61 6.54 21.45 8.24
N LEU A 62 5.31 21.50 7.71
CA LEU A 62 4.45 22.64 7.85
C LEU A 62 4.02 22.86 9.31
N THR A 63 3.64 21.79 10.01
CA THR A 63 3.18 21.87 11.40
C THR A 63 4.29 21.61 12.42
N GLY A 64 5.42 21.08 11.99
CA GLY A 64 6.53 20.65 12.85
C GLY A 64 6.17 19.44 13.74
N LYS A 65 5.12 18.68 13.41
CA LYS A 65 4.59 17.59 14.24
C LYS A 65 4.35 16.32 13.44
N ARG A 66 4.21 15.21 14.15
CA ARG A 66 3.69 13.96 13.61
C ARG A 66 2.17 14.06 13.49
N GLU A 67 1.64 13.50 12.40
CA GLU A 67 0.21 13.54 12.08
C GLU A 67 -0.30 12.12 11.86
N PRO A 68 -1.46 11.77 12.48
CA PRO A 68 -1.96 10.39 12.49
C PRO A 68 -2.49 9.91 11.12
N GLU A 69 -2.52 10.78 10.13
CA GLU A 69 -3.17 10.55 8.84
C GLU A 69 -2.25 9.95 7.78
N THR A 70 -0.94 9.93 8.04
CA THR A 70 0.07 9.35 7.16
C THR A 70 1.01 8.45 7.96
N LEU A 71 1.72 7.55 7.27
CA LEU A 71 2.68 6.65 7.88
C LEU A 71 4.13 7.07 7.54
N CYS A 72 5.06 6.76 8.44
CA CYS A 72 6.49 6.98 8.23
C CYS A 72 7.11 5.75 7.55
N LEU A 73 7.14 5.74 6.22
CA LEU A 73 7.55 4.58 5.40
C LEU A 73 9.01 4.14 5.55
N THR A 74 9.79 4.84 6.36
CA THR A 74 11.20 4.50 6.67
C THR A 74 11.39 4.03 8.11
N ASN A 75 10.29 3.88 8.87
CA ASN A 75 10.38 3.38 10.24
C ASN A 75 10.35 1.83 10.22
N PRO A 76 11.42 1.15 10.69
CA PRO A 76 11.50 -0.30 10.66
C PRO A 76 10.52 -0.98 11.63
N GLU A 77 10.23 -0.38 12.77
CA GLU A 77 9.26 -0.94 13.74
C GLU A 77 7.84 -0.83 13.21
N LEU A 78 7.52 0.23 12.47
CA LEU A 78 6.26 0.31 11.74
C LEU A 78 6.15 -0.81 10.71
N LEU A 79 7.21 -1.09 9.94
CA LEU A 79 7.21 -2.16 8.95
C LEU A 79 6.87 -3.51 9.59
N GLU A 80 7.55 -3.88 10.68
CA GLU A 80 7.26 -5.14 11.39
C GLU A 80 5.84 -5.16 11.97
N THR A 81 5.40 -4.05 12.57
CA THR A 81 4.04 -3.91 13.11
C THR A 81 2.98 -4.04 12.02
N ALA A 82 3.20 -3.41 10.87
CA ALA A 82 2.31 -3.49 9.72
C ALA A 82 2.18 -4.92 9.21
N VAL A 83 3.29 -5.61 9.02
CA VAL A 83 3.32 -7.01 8.58
C VAL A 83 2.53 -7.89 9.53
N GLU A 84 2.78 -7.81 10.84
CA GLU A 84 2.07 -8.62 11.85
C GLU A 84 0.56 -8.31 11.90
N ASN A 85 0.17 -7.04 11.79
CA ASN A 85 -1.24 -6.66 11.77
C ASN A 85 -1.94 -7.14 10.50
N LEU A 86 -1.28 -7.05 9.34
CA LEU A 86 -1.81 -7.57 8.08
C LEU A 86 -1.90 -9.10 8.08
N LYS A 87 -0.92 -9.82 8.62
CA LYS A 87 -1.00 -11.28 8.82
C LYS A 87 -2.22 -11.67 9.66
N LYS A 88 -2.45 -10.96 10.77
CA LYS A 88 -3.65 -11.18 11.61
C LYS A 88 -4.93 -10.91 10.82
N ARG A 89 -4.95 -9.85 10.01
CA ARG A 89 -6.10 -9.51 9.18
C ARG A 89 -6.38 -10.58 8.13
N ILE A 90 -5.38 -11.04 7.39
CA ILE A 90 -5.52 -12.08 6.38
C ILE A 90 -6.02 -13.40 7.02
N ARG A 91 -5.48 -13.79 8.18
CA ARG A 91 -5.92 -14.98 8.91
C ARG A 91 -7.34 -14.89 9.47
N ALA A 92 -7.86 -13.68 9.65
CA ALA A 92 -9.22 -13.49 10.17
C ALA A 92 -10.32 -13.71 9.11
N PHE A 93 -9.97 -13.84 7.82
CA PHE A 93 -10.94 -14.19 6.79
C PHE A 93 -11.33 -15.66 6.88
N LYS A 94 -12.62 -15.94 6.69
CA LYS A 94 -13.15 -17.31 6.70
C LYS A 94 -12.55 -18.16 5.59
N GLU A 95 -12.31 -17.55 4.45
CA GLU A 95 -11.65 -18.16 3.29
C GLU A 95 -10.39 -17.34 2.98
N LYS A 96 -9.30 -18.04 2.65
CA LYS A 96 -8.04 -17.40 2.26
C LYS A 96 -8.27 -16.55 1.00
N PRO A 97 -7.83 -15.29 0.98
CA PRO A 97 -7.99 -14.47 -0.21
C PRO A 97 -7.06 -14.90 -1.34
N ASP A 98 -7.58 -14.91 -2.55
CA ASP A 98 -6.77 -15.09 -3.75
C ASP A 98 -5.96 -13.82 -4.06
N LEU A 99 -6.56 -12.64 -3.77
CA LEU A 99 -5.93 -11.33 -3.94
C LEU A 99 -6.09 -10.48 -2.68
N PHE A 100 -5.01 -9.88 -2.21
CA PHE A 100 -5.01 -8.93 -1.10
C PHE A 100 -4.42 -7.60 -1.55
N THR A 101 -5.19 -6.51 -1.47
CA THR A 101 -4.75 -5.18 -1.89
C THR A 101 -4.17 -4.39 -0.72
N ILE A 102 -2.96 -3.88 -0.91
CA ILE A 102 -2.26 -3.00 0.01
C ILE A 102 -2.35 -1.57 -0.54
N GLY A 103 -3.29 -0.78 -0.03
CA GLY A 103 -3.50 0.61 -0.45
C GLY A 103 -3.30 1.58 0.70
N PHE A 104 -2.94 2.81 0.36
CA PHE A 104 -2.83 3.93 1.29
C PHE A 104 -3.97 4.93 1.05
N ARG A 105 -3.98 5.98 1.85
CA ARG A 105 -5.02 7.00 1.80
C ARG A 105 -4.93 7.82 0.50
N ASP A 106 -6.08 8.22 -0.03
CA ASP A 106 -6.18 9.19 -1.13
C ASP A 106 -5.76 10.58 -0.63
N SER A 107 -4.48 10.83 -0.69
CA SER A 107 -3.89 12.07 -0.21
C SER A 107 -2.52 12.27 -0.86
N TRP A 108 -2.12 13.51 -1.05
CA TRP A 108 -0.76 13.88 -1.41
C TRP A 108 0.17 13.99 -0.20
N ASN A 109 -0.37 13.85 1.03
CA ASN A 109 0.44 13.96 2.23
C ASN A 109 1.34 12.75 2.40
N MET A 110 2.64 13.00 2.45
CA MET A 110 3.68 12.00 2.71
C MET A 110 4.52 12.45 3.91
N CYS A 111 5.15 11.49 4.59
CA CYS A 111 6.04 11.80 5.69
C CYS A 111 7.26 12.62 5.21
N GLN A 112 7.48 13.77 5.83
CA GLN A 112 8.57 14.68 5.53
C GLN A 112 9.69 14.65 6.59
N CYS A 113 9.83 13.57 7.34
CA CYS A 113 10.97 13.42 8.26
C CYS A 113 12.27 13.23 7.46
N GLU A 114 13.40 13.48 8.11
CA GLU A 114 14.73 13.40 7.50
C GLU A 114 14.98 12.08 6.77
N LYS A 115 14.62 10.95 7.38
CA LYS A 115 14.78 9.62 6.78
C LYS A 115 13.90 9.41 5.55
N CYS A 116 12.63 9.88 5.59
CA CYS A 116 11.74 9.77 4.44
C CYS A 116 12.16 10.68 3.27
N LEU A 117 12.86 11.77 3.54
CA LEU A 117 13.37 12.69 2.54
C LEU A 117 14.85 12.45 2.16
N ALA A 118 15.51 11.47 2.79
CA ALA A 118 16.85 11.07 2.43
C ALA A 118 16.93 10.38 1.06
N PRO A 119 18.08 10.43 0.36
CA PRO A 119 18.29 9.67 -0.87
C PRO A 119 17.86 8.20 -0.74
N ILE A 120 17.28 7.65 -1.79
CA ILE A 120 16.80 6.26 -1.81
C ILE A 120 17.83 5.37 -2.48
N PRO A 121 18.49 4.45 -1.77
CA PRO A 121 19.25 3.39 -2.41
C PRO A 121 18.29 2.50 -3.22
N LEU A 122 18.62 2.25 -4.48
CA LEU A 122 17.77 1.44 -5.35
C LEU A 122 18.24 -0.02 -5.37
N PRO A 123 17.32 -0.99 -5.33
CA PRO A 123 17.64 -2.38 -5.68
C PRO A 123 18.30 -2.44 -7.06
N GLY A 124 19.37 -3.22 -7.20
CA GLY A 124 20.13 -3.30 -8.44
C GLY A 124 21.20 -2.20 -8.62
N GLY A 125 21.27 -1.24 -7.71
CA GLY A 125 22.32 -0.22 -7.67
C GLY A 125 21.83 1.18 -8.01
N GLY A 126 22.65 2.16 -7.70
CA GLY A 126 22.32 3.57 -7.85
C GLY A 126 21.56 4.16 -6.66
N THR A 127 21.25 5.45 -6.77
CA THR A 127 20.58 6.20 -5.71
C THR A 127 19.64 7.23 -6.33
N LEU A 128 18.39 7.22 -5.93
CA LEU A 128 17.41 8.24 -6.34
C LEU A 128 17.52 9.44 -5.40
N ILE A 129 17.83 10.59 -5.98
CA ILE A 129 17.93 11.86 -5.26
C ILE A 129 16.62 12.62 -5.43
N ARG A 130 16.06 13.06 -4.32
CA ARG A 130 14.87 13.91 -4.29
C ARG A 130 15.11 15.28 -4.92
N LYS A 131 14.14 15.78 -5.68
CA LYS A 131 14.18 17.10 -6.35
C LYS A 131 13.32 18.13 -5.61
N SER A 132 12.20 17.70 -5.01
CA SER A 132 11.29 18.55 -4.25
C SER A 132 10.79 17.84 -2.99
N ASP A 133 10.33 18.62 -2.00
CA ASP A 133 9.64 18.11 -0.80
C ASP A 133 8.13 17.91 -1.06
N ASP A 134 7.63 18.37 -2.21
CA ASP A 134 6.24 18.22 -2.63
C ASP A 134 6.09 16.96 -3.50
N PRO A 135 5.24 15.99 -3.10
CA PRO A 135 4.97 14.80 -3.90
C PRO A 135 4.41 15.07 -5.30
N GLN A 136 3.75 16.20 -5.51
CA GLN A 136 3.22 16.58 -6.83
C GLN A 136 4.33 17.09 -7.77
N GLU A 137 5.41 17.65 -7.23
CA GLU A 137 6.55 18.14 -7.99
C GLU A 137 7.63 17.06 -8.22
N ASP A 138 7.66 16.02 -7.37
CA ASP A 138 8.60 14.91 -7.50
C ASP A 138 7.91 13.54 -7.33
N PRO A 139 6.93 13.23 -8.17
CA PRO A 139 6.11 12.01 -8.03
C PRO A 139 6.96 10.73 -8.10
N LEU A 140 8.01 10.70 -8.93
CA LEU A 140 8.89 9.54 -9.05
C LEU A 140 9.58 9.18 -7.73
N TYR A 141 10.07 10.19 -6.98
CA TYR A 141 10.73 9.95 -5.70
C TYR A 141 9.76 9.38 -4.66
N PHE A 142 8.59 10.00 -4.50
CA PHE A 142 7.61 9.59 -3.50
C PHE A 142 6.94 8.27 -3.87
N SER A 143 6.67 8.03 -5.14
CA SER A 143 6.19 6.74 -5.63
C SER A 143 7.20 5.63 -5.36
N THR A 144 8.47 5.85 -5.66
CA THR A 144 9.53 4.87 -5.38
C THR A 144 9.60 4.55 -3.88
N ARG A 145 9.53 5.57 -3.00
CA ARG A 145 9.50 5.38 -1.54
C ARG A 145 8.33 4.51 -1.10
N TYR A 146 7.15 4.77 -1.66
CA TYR A 146 5.94 4.00 -1.38
C TYR A 146 6.07 2.54 -1.83
N TRP A 147 6.43 2.32 -3.08
CA TRP A 147 6.48 0.98 -3.65
C TRP A 147 7.55 0.10 -3.00
N LEU A 148 8.68 0.66 -2.62
CA LEU A 148 9.70 -0.07 -1.84
C LEU A 148 9.18 -0.49 -0.47
N PHE A 149 8.38 0.33 0.20
CA PHE A 149 7.77 -0.05 1.48
C PHE A 149 6.72 -1.15 1.29
N VAL A 150 5.86 -1.03 0.27
CA VAL A 150 4.87 -2.08 -0.07
C VAL A 150 5.57 -3.39 -0.42
N ASN A 151 6.64 -3.34 -1.23
CA ASN A 151 7.39 -4.52 -1.61
C ASN A 151 7.97 -5.25 -0.39
N GLN A 152 8.54 -4.53 0.57
CA GLN A 152 9.05 -5.12 1.82
C GLN A 152 7.95 -5.79 2.65
N ILE A 153 6.72 -5.24 2.65
CA ILE A 153 5.57 -5.89 3.28
C ILE A 153 5.21 -7.18 2.54
N VAL A 154 5.09 -7.10 1.22
CA VAL A 154 4.72 -8.25 0.37
C VAL A 154 5.70 -9.40 0.51
N GLU A 155 7.01 -9.14 0.43
CA GLU A 155 8.06 -10.16 0.63
C GLU A 155 7.88 -10.94 1.94
N ARG A 156 7.47 -10.27 3.02
CA ARG A 156 7.24 -10.92 4.33
C ARG A 156 5.90 -11.63 4.39
N LEU A 157 4.86 -11.10 3.75
CA LEU A 157 3.55 -11.72 3.70
C LEU A 157 3.56 -13.00 2.84
N LYS A 158 4.30 -13.01 1.74
CA LYS A 158 4.43 -14.18 0.85
C LYS A 158 5.01 -15.41 1.56
N GLN A 159 5.83 -15.22 2.61
CA GLN A 159 6.34 -16.33 3.40
C GLN A 159 5.23 -17.13 4.10
N ASP A 160 4.17 -16.45 4.56
CA ASP A 160 3.03 -17.08 5.22
C ASP A 160 1.84 -17.35 4.27
N PHE A 161 1.76 -16.62 3.16
CA PHE A 161 0.66 -16.66 2.20
C PHE A 161 1.17 -16.78 0.75
N PRO A 162 1.90 -17.85 0.40
CA PRO A 162 2.54 -17.99 -0.92
C PRO A 162 1.55 -18.06 -2.09
N GLU A 163 0.31 -18.49 -1.84
CA GLU A 163 -0.74 -18.61 -2.85
C GLU A 163 -1.55 -17.31 -3.05
N THR A 164 -1.41 -16.34 -2.14
CA THR A 164 -2.13 -15.08 -2.21
C THR A 164 -1.39 -14.11 -3.12
N MET A 165 -2.08 -13.57 -4.13
CA MET A 165 -1.56 -12.45 -4.91
C MET A 165 -1.67 -11.16 -4.10
N PHE A 166 -0.68 -10.29 -4.22
CA PHE A 166 -0.68 -8.98 -3.57
C PHE A 166 -0.70 -7.88 -4.63
N ALA A 167 -1.51 -6.86 -4.41
CA ALA A 167 -1.59 -5.68 -5.26
C ALA A 167 -1.46 -4.41 -4.44
N GLY A 168 -0.87 -3.39 -5.02
CA GLY A 168 -0.84 -2.03 -4.46
C GLY A 168 -1.75 -1.09 -5.23
N SER A 169 -2.08 0.07 -4.63
CA SER A 169 -2.85 1.12 -5.30
C SER A 169 -1.92 2.10 -5.99
N GLY A 170 -1.90 2.09 -7.32
CA GLY A 170 -1.17 3.06 -8.15
C GLY A 170 -1.97 4.34 -8.34
N TYR A 171 -2.10 5.17 -7.30
CA TYR A 171 -2.93 6.37 -7.29
C TYR A 171 -2.26 7.51 -6.48
N PHE A 172 -2.59 8.78 -6.77
CA PHE A 172 -1.92 9.96 -6.19
C PHE A 172 -0.39 9.87 -6.30
N TYR A 173 0.33 10.02 -5.18
CA TYR A 173 1.79 9.93 -5.11
C TYR A 173 2.35 8.57 -5.54
N ALA A 174 1.54 7.53 -5.66
CA ALA A 174 1.95 6.20 -6.09
C ALA A 174 1.59 5.90 -7.56
N ALA A 175 1.09 6.89 -8.31
CA ALA A 175 0.67 6.72 -9.71
C ALA A 175 1.84 6.48 -10.68
N GLU A 176 3.01 7.05 -10.39
CA GLU A 176 4.20 6.83 -11.20
C GLU A 176 4.81 5.45 -10.88
N PRO A 177 5.30 4.72 -11.87
CA PRO A 177 6.10 3.53 -11.62
C PRO A 177 7.36 3.87 -10.79
N PRO A 178 7.80 2.97 -9.90
CA PRO A 178 9.03 3.21 -9.14
C PRO A 178 10.27 3.24 -10.04
N ALA A 179 11.33 3.92 -9.57
CA ALA A 179 12.60 4.03 -10.30
C ALA A 179 13.45 2.74 -10.26
N CYS A 180 12.86 1.61 -9.86
CA CYS A 180 13.53 0.30 -9.79
C CYS A 180 12.54 -0.82 -10.08
N GLU A 181 13.06 -1.96 -10.45
CA GLU A 181 12.27 -3.19 -10.45
C GLU A 181 11.93 -3.59 -9.02
N LEU A 182 10.73 -4.13 -8.85
CA LEU A 182 10.27 -4.71 -7.60
C LEU A 182 10.27 -6.24 -7.74
N ASP A 183 10.36 -6.95 -6.62
CA ASP A 183 10.16 -8.39 -6.63
C ASP A 183 8.75 -8.70 -7.14
N PRO A 184 8.57 -9.59 -8.13
CA PRO A 184 7.25 -9.96 -8.62
C PRO A 184 6.46 -10.66 -7.51
N ALA A 185 5.29 -10.10 -7.20
CA ALA A 185 4.38 -10.58 -6.16
C ALA A 185 3.38 -11.60 -6.68
#